data_78e7566d065e43864b0483ae16b13a47
#
_entry.id   78e7566d065e43864b0483ae16b13a47
#
_cell.length_a   1.000
_cell.length_b   1.000
_cell.length_c   1.000
_cell.angle_alpha   90.00
_cell.angle_beta   90.00
_cell.angle_gamma   90.00
#
_symmetry.space_group_name_H-M   'P 1'
#
loop_
_entity.id
_entity.type
_entity.pdbx_description
1 polymer ?
#
loop_
_entity_poly.entity_id
_entity_poly.type
_entity_poly.pdbx_seq_one_letter_code
_entity_poly.pdbx_strand_id
1 'polypeptide(L)'
;MKKNLDMRSIFRCMMEDGYYPTFEKTHILFDLADNTAVVEYEEGVLSVRIFFSIDEDAYDLFLEASNAVMMDTFMVKPAVLDDMKNIMFSCEIPCDTAKEFRKFFPRCIERLTETLMMHKAEMKRLILAENVSSATISAAEDTFI
;
A
#
# COMPACT_ATOMS: atom_id res chain seq x y z
N MET A 1 -26.83 22.41 -3.91
CA MET A 1 -25.67 22.34 -3.03
C MET A 1 -24.99 21.00 -3.12
N LYS A 2 -23.71 20.98 -3.46
CA LYS A 2 -22.95 19.73 -3.51
C LYS A 2 -22.68 19.25 -2.08
N LYS A 3 -23.01 18.01 -1.80
CA LYS A 3 -22.60 17.38 -0.55
C LYS A 3 -21.12 17.06 -0.66
N ASN A 4 -20.35 17.48 0.30
CA ASN A 4 -18.96 17.09 0.41
C ASN A 4 -18.90 15.61 0.73
N LEU A 5 -17.87 14.94 0.22
CA LEU A 5 -17.61 13.56 0.55
C LEU A 5 -17.28 13.43 2.04
N ASP A 6 -17.77 12.37 2.67
CA ASP A 6 -17.43 12.05 4.05
C ASP A 6 -17.23 10.52 4.18
N MET A 7 -16.79 10.08 5.35
CA MET A 7 -16.50 8.68 5.59
C MET A 7 -17.72 7.79 5.44
N ARG A 8 -18.90 8.28 5.78
CA ARG A 8 -20.14 7.52 5.61
C ARG A 8 -20.48 7.30 4.15
N SER A 9 -20.29 8.34 3.34
CA SER A 9 -20.51 8.26 1.90
C SER A 9 -19.53 7.30 1.25
N ILE A 10 -18.28 7.34 1.69
CA ILE A 10 -17.23 6.43 1.21
C ILE A 10 -17.61 4.99 1.56
N PHE A 11 -17.99 4.75 2.81
CA PHE A 11 -18.40 3.42 3.25
C PHE A 11 -19.56 2.89 2.41
N ARG A 12 -20.56 3.73 2.16
CA ARG A 12 -21.71 3.35 1.34
C ARG A 12 -21.30 3.00 -0.08
N CYS A 13 -20.46 3.82 -0.69
CA CYS A 13 -19.94 3.55 -2.04
C CYS A 13 -19.21 2.21 -2.09
N MET A 14 -18.37 1.95 -1.09
CA MET A 14 -17.62 0.70 -1.02
C MET A 14 -18.53 -0.50 -0.85
N MET A 15 -19.57 -0.39 -0.03
CA MET A 15 -20.57 -1.45 0.13
C MET A 15 -21.29 -1.73 -1.18
N GLU A 16 -21.77 -0.68 -1.82
CA GLU A 16 -22.51 -0.81 -3.07
C GLU A 16 -21.65 -1.39 -4.20
N ASP A 17 -20.37 -1.08 -4.19
CA ASP A 17 -19.45 -1.54 -5.22
C ASP A 17 -18.78 -2.90 -4.88
N GLY A 18 -19.17 -3.53 -3.76
CA GLY A 18 -18.77 -4.90 -3.46
C GLY A 18 -17.43 -5.08 -2.75
N TYR A 19 -16.94 -4.07 -2.05
CA TYR A 19 -15.67 -4.16 -1.34
C TYR A 19 -15.77 -4.74 0.07
N TYR A 20 -16.99 -4.87 0.61
CA TYR A 20 -17.25 -5.41 1.96
C TYR A 20 -16.43 -4.70 3.05
N PRO A 21 -16.56 -3.37 3.17
CA PRO A 21 -15.79 -2.62 4.14
C PRO A 21 -16.30 -2.81 5.58
N THR A 22 -15.42 -2.55 6.54
CA THR A 22 -15.74 -2.53 7.96
C THR A 22 -15.31 -1.18 8.52
N PHE A 23 -16.17 -0.57 9.35
CA PHE A 23 -15.79 0.63 10.08
C PHE A 23 -15.07 0.24 11.34
N GLU A 24 -13.94 0.89 11.59
CA GLU A 24 -13.22 0.73 12.85
C GLU A 24 -12.75 2.11 13.32
N LYS A 25 -13.41 2.61 14.39
CA LYS A 25 -13.17 3.97 14.92
C LYS A 25 -13.37 5.05 13.87
N THR A 26 -12.28 5.61 13.36
CA THR A 26 -12.32 6.74 12.42
C THR A 26 -11.93 6.35 10.99
N HIS A 27 -11.68 5.08 10.74
CA HIS A 27 -11.25 4.64 9.41
C HIS A 27 -11.99 3.39 8.96
N ILE A 28 -11.86 3.10 7.69
CA ILE A 28 -12.50 1.95 7.05
C ILE A 28 -11.44 0.92 6.71
N LEU A 29 -11.75 -0.35 6.98
CA LEU A 29 -10.89 -1.47 6.62
C LEU A 29 -11.55 -2.29 5.52
N PHE A 30 -10.76 -2.82 4.62
CA PHE A 30 -11.23 -3.78 3.62
C PHE A 30 -10.08 -4.69 3.19
N ASP A 31 -10.43 -5.82 2.61
CA ASP A 31 -9.42 -6.77 2.14
C ASP A 31 -8.98 -6.43 0.73
N LEU A 32 -7.67 -6.36 0.52
CA LEU A 32 -7.07 -6.11 -0.77
C LEU A 32 -5.92 -7.09 -0.98
N ALA A 33 -6.07 -8.00 -1.95
CA ALA A 33 -5.05 -9.00 -2.28
C ALA A 33 -4.55 -9.76 -1.03
N ASP A 34 -5.49 -10.27 -0.24
CA ASP A 34 -5.25 -11.01 1.00
C ASP A 34 -4.62 -10.19 2.13
N ASN A 35 -4.60 -8.88 1.99
CA ASN A 35 -4.09 -7.96 3.00
C ASN A 35 -5.19 -7.01 3.44
N THR A 36 -5.07 -6.48 4.64
CA THR A 36 -6.01 -5.48 5.13
C THR A 36 -5.55 -4.09 4.72
N ALA A 37 -6.40 -3.39 4.00
CA ALA A 37 -6.15 -2.01 3.60
C ALA A 37 -6.96 -1.06 4.47
N VAL A 38 -6.43 0.13 4.68
CA VAL A 38 -7.04 1.18 5.51
C VAL A 38 -7.40 2.35 4.63
N VAL A 39 -8.65 2.78 4.73
CA VAL A 39 -9.14 3.97 4.01
C VAL A 39 -9.38 5.08 5.01
N GLU A 40 -8.79 6.22 4.76
CA GLU A 40 -8.99 7.44 5.55
C GLU A 40 -9.34 8.59 4.62
N TYR A 41 -10.09 9.54 5.15
CA TYR A 41 -10.46 10.73 4.39
C TYR A 41 -10.42 11.93 5.30
N GLU A 42 -9.59 12.90 4.94
CA GLU A 42 -9.40 14.09 5.75
C GLU A 42 -9.09 15.28 4.86
N GLU A 43 -9.82 16.37 5.09
CA GLU A 43 -9.61 17.64 4.37
C GLU A 43 -9.55 17.52 2.85
N GLY A 44 -10.44 16.71 2.28
CA GLY A 44 -10.50 16.54 0.83
C GLY A 44 -9.45 15.59 0.26
N VAL A 45 -8.71 14.88 1.11
CA VAL A 45 -7.70 13.92 0.68
C VAL A 45 -8.13 12.51 1.06
N LEU A 46 -8.22 11.66 0.06
CA LEU A 46 -8.48 10.23 0.24
C LEU A 46 -7.14 9.51 0.35
N SER A 47 -6.97 8.72 1.41
CA SER A 47 -5.77 7.91 1.63
C SER A 47 -6.15 6.43 1.65
N VAL A 48 -5.45 5.62 0.89
CA VAL A 48 -5.58 4.15 0.94
C VAL A 48 -4.20 3.59 1.26
N ARG A 49 -4.11 2.84 2.34
CA ARG A 49 -2.82 2.37 2.86
C ARG A 49 -2.84 0.89 3.18
N ILE A 50 -1.70 0.24 2.96
CA ILE A 50 -1.46 -1.13 3.36
C ILE A 50 -0.17 -1.18 4.16
N PHE A 51 -0.18 -1.93 5.26
CA PHE A 51 0.98 -2.08 6.13
C PHE A 51 1.43 -3.53 6.16
N PHE A 52 2.74 -3.74 6.17
CA PHE A 52 3.33 -5.06 6.33
C PHE A 52 4.39 -5.01 7.41
N SER A 53 4.50 -6.09 8.18
CA SER A 53 5.60 -6.27 9.10
C SER A 53 6.85 -6.66 8.32
N ILE A 54 8.00 -6.12 8.70
CA ILE A 54 9.28 -6.48 8.12
C ILE A 54 10.22 -6.95 9.22
N ASP A 55 11.17 -7.79 8.86
CA ASP A 55 12.22 -8.22 9.76
C ASP A 55 13.24 -7.10 9.89
N GLU A 56 13.67 -6.78 11.11
CA GLU A 56 14.68 -5.74 11.34
C GLU A 56 15.98 -6.05 10.61
N ASP A 57 16.34 -7.31 10.48
CA ASP A 57 17.55 -7.71 9.74
C ASP A 57 17.46 -7.39 8.26
N ALA A 58 16.24 -7.22 7.74
CA ALA A 58 16.00 -6.89 6.34
C ALA A 58 15.73 -5.40 6.11
N TYR A 59 15.87 -4.58 7.14
CA TYR A 59 15.53 -3.15 7.06
C TYR A 59 16.20 -2.45 5.87
N ASP A 60 17.51 -2.60 5.74
CA ASP A 60 18.25 -1.95 4.67
C ASP A 60 17.81 -2.42 3.29
N LEU A 61 17.50 -3.69 3.17
CA LEU A 61 17.03 -4.29 1.92
C LEU A 61 15.65 -3.73 1.53
N PHE A 62 14.74 -3.63 2.49
CA PHE A 62 13.43 -3.03 2.25
C PHE A 62 13.54 -1.55 1.90
N LEU A 63 14.45 -0.83 2.55
CA LEU A 63 14.68 0.58 2.27
C LEU A 63 15.19 0.76 0.84
N GLU A 64 16.16 -0.03 0.42
CA GLU A 64 16.72 0.03 -0.92
C GLU A 64 15.66 -0.31 -1.98
N ALA A 65 14.89 -1.36 -1.76
CA ALA A 65 13.81 -1.74 -2.66
C ALA A 65 12.75 -0.65 -2.76
N SER A 66 12.40 -0.04 -1.64
CA SER A 66 11.41 1.05 -1.61
C SER A 66 11.88 2.26 -2.40
N ASN A 67 13.15 2.63 -2.26
CA ASN A 67 13.72 3.75 -3.00
C ASN A 67 13.71 3.47 -4.51
N ALA A 68 14.08 2.27 -4.91
CA ALA A 68 14.08 1.89 -6.31
C ALA A 68 12.67 1.91 -6.91
N VAL A 69 11.71 1.35 -6.20
CA VAL A 69 10.32 1.27 -6.67
C VAL A 69 9.69 2.66 -6.71
N MET A 70 10.01 3.53 -5.76
CA MET A 70 9.47 4.89 -5.72
C MET A 70 9.74 5.68 -7.00
N MET A 71 10.86 5.40 -7.65
CA MET A 71 11.21 6.09 -8.90
C MET A 71 10.33 5.68 -10.08
N ASP A 72 9.70 4.52 -9.99
CA ASP A 72 8.94 3.93 -11.09
C ASP A 72 7.44 3.86 -10.85
N THR A 73 6.96 4.36 -9.71
CA THR A 73 5.53 4.29 -9.37
C THR A 73 4.84 5.63 -9.53
N PHE A 74 3.53 5.56 -9.79
CA PHE A 74 2.64 6.72 -9.84
C PHE A 74 1.66 6.65 -8.69
N MET A 75 1.47 7.76 -7.97
CA MET A 75 0.45 7.93 -6.93
C MET A 75 0.69 7.13 -5.64
N VAL A 76 1.56 6.14 -5.65
CA VAL A 76 1.81 5.27 -4.50
C VAL A 76 3.21 5.50 -3.95
N LYS A 77 3.30 5.60 -2.63
CA LYS A 77 4.58 5.75 -1.93
C LYS A 77 4.82 4.57 -1.02
N PRO A 78 5.88 3.79 -1.25
CA PRO A 78 6.36 2.85 -0.24
C PRO A 78 7.20 3.62 0.78
N ALA A 79 7.02 3.31 2.06
CA ALA A 79 7.78 3.97 3.12
C ALA A 79 8.08 2.97 4.24
N VAL A 80 9.36 2.78 4.51
CA VAL A 80 9.79 2.00 5.68
C VAL A 80 9.69 2.91 6.88
N LEU A 81 8.93 2.48 7.89
CA LEU A 81 8.61 3.33 9.03
C LEU A 81 9.76 3.40 10.04
N ASP A 82 9.71 4.42 10.89
CA ASP A 82 10.76 4.71 11.87
C ASP A 82 10.99 3.59 12.89
N ASP A 83 9.97 2.75 13.09
CA ASP A 83 10.08 1.63 14.02
C ASP A 83 10.97 0.49 13.49
N MET A 84 11.38 0.55 12.23
CA MET A 84 12.19 -0.47 11.53
C MET A 84 11.50 -1.83 11.46
N LYS A 85 10.21 -1.88 11.76
CA LYS A 85 9.42 -3.12 11.85
C LYS A 85 8.26 -3.18 10.86
N ASN A 86 7.95 -2.04 10.23
CA ASN A 86 6.81 -1.96 9.32
C ASN A 86 7.16 -1.19 8.06
N ILE A 87 6.55 -1.60 6.97
CA ILE A 87 6.56 -0.85 5.72
C ILE A 87 5.12 -0.48 5.37
N MET A 88 4.93 0.71 4.87
CA MET A 88 3.62 1.21 4.46
C MET A 88 3.64 1.52 2.97
N PHE A 89 2.60 1.10 2.28
CA PHE A 89 2.34 1.53 0.90
C PHE A 89 1.11 2.41 0.95
N SER A 90 1.20 3.65 0.48
CA SER A 90 0.09 4.58 0.53
C SER A 90 -0.19 5.21 -0.82
N CYS A 91 -1.48 5.39 -1.10
CA CYS A 91 -1.97 6.13 -2.24
C CYS A 91 -2.84 7.26 -1.71
N GLU A 92 -2.46 8.50 -2.01
CA GLU A 92 -3.19 9.67 -1.53
C GLU A 92 -3.58 10.53 -2.71
N ILE A 93 -4.86 10.87 -2.80
CA ILE A 93 -5.37 11.69 -3.89
C ILE A 93 -6.42 12.69 -3.40
N PRO A 94 -6.49 13.88 -4.01
CA PRO A 94 -7.59 14.79 -3.76
C PRO A 94 -8.89 14.16 -4.24
N CYS A 95 -9.95 14.29 -3.45
CA CYS A 95 -11.24 13.70 -3.78
C CYS A 95 -12.33 14.46 -3.02
N ASP A 96 -13.28 15.04 -3.73
CA ASP A 96 -14.29 15.91 -3.11
C ASP A 96 -15.71 15.36 -3.17
N THR A 97 -16.00 14.45 -4.09
CA THR A 97 -17.36 13.97 -4.29
C THR A 97 -17.40 12.44 -4.37
N ALA A 98 -18.60 11.89 -4.15
CA ALA A 98 -18.82 10.45 -4.29
C ALA A 98 -18.54 9.98 -5.73
N LYS A 99 -18.84 10.81 -6.70
CA LYS A 99 -18.57 10.51 -8.10
C LYS A 99 -17.06 10.39 -8.35
N GLU A 100 -16.28 11.30 -7.81
CA GLU A 100 -14.83 11.26 -7.89
C GLU A 100 -14.28 10.04 -7.17
N PHE A 101 -14.82 9.73 -5.98
CA PHE A 101 -14.42 8.55 -5.23
C PHE A 101 -14.58 7.28 -6.06
N ARG A 102 -15.75 7.10 -6.69
CA ARG A 102 -16.01 5.92 -7.52
C ARG A 102 -15.12 5.83 -8.74
N LYS A 103 -14.66 6.98 -9.23
CA LYS A 103 -13.75 7.05 -10.36
C LYS A 103 -12.31 6.75 -9.94
N PHE A 104 -11.87 7.31 -8.83
CA PHE A 104 -10.46 7.27 -8.43
C PHE A 104 -10.10 6.10 -7.52
N PHE A 105 -11.03 5.63 -6.69
CA PHE A 105 -10.73 4.55 -5.77
C PHE A 105 -10.25 3.27 -6.45
N PRO A 106 -10.91 2.79 -7.53
CA PRO A 106 -10.40 1.62 -8.25
C PRO A 106 -9.00 1.82 -8.81
N ARG A 107 -8.67 3.04 -9.20
CA ARG A 107 -7.32 3.37 -9.69
C ARG A 107 -6.29 3.32 -8.58
N CYS A 108 -6.65 3.78 -7.39
CA CYS A 108 -5.78 3.66 -6.22
C CYS A 108 -5.48 2.19 -5.92
N ILE A 109 -6.49 1.35 -5.96
CA ILE A 109 -6.34 -0.09 -5.72
C ILE A 109 -5.42 -0.72 -6.76
N GLU A 110 -5.62 -0.38 -8.02
CA GLU A 110 -4.79 -0.88 -9.11
C GLU A 110 -3.33 -0.46 -8.94
N ARG A 111 -3.10 0.81 -8.64
CA ARG A 111 -1.73 1.33 -8.43
C ARG A 111 -1.06 0.71 -7.21
N LEU A 112 -1.81 0.52 -6.12
CA LEU A 112 -1.28 -0.14 -4.93
C LEU A 112 -0.88 -1.58 -5.25
N THR A 113 -1.73 -2.31 -5.95
CA THR A 113 -1.46 -3.70 -6.34
C THR A 113 -0.22 -3.80 -7.22
N GLU A 114 -0.12 -2.93 -8.23
CA GLU A 114 1.06 -2.86 -9.10
C GLU A 114 2.34 -2.58 -8.32
N THR A 115 2.28 -1.61 -7.39
CA THR A 115 3.43 -1.23 -6.59
C THR A 115 3.88 -2.37 -5.68
N LEU A 116 2.94 -3.09 -5.09
CA LEU A 116 3.26 -4.26 -4.27
C LEU A 116 4.00 -5.33 -5.09
N MET A 117 3.54 -5.56 -6.32
CA MET A 117 4.19 -6.53 -7.21
C MET A 117 5.58 -6.07 -7.62
N MET A 118 5.75 -4.79 -7.93
CA MET A 118 7.05 -4.20 -8.29
C MET A 118 8.02 -4.30 -7.12
N HIS A 119 7.56 -3.99 -5.91
CA HIS A 119 8.37 -4.07 -4.71
C HIS A 119 8.84 -5.49 -4.43
N LYS A 120 7.94 -6.45 -4.58
CA LYS A 120 8.26 -7.86 -4.39
C LYS A 120 9.30 -8.33 -5.41
N ALA A 121 9.15 -7.91 -6.67
CA ALA A 121 10.12 -8.24 -7.72
C ALA A 121 11.48 -7.63 -7.43
N GLU A 122 11.53 -6.37 -6.97
CA GLU A 122 12.76 -5.69 -6.62
C GLU A 122 13.45 -6.36 -5.43
N MET A 123 12.69 -6.76 -4.42
CA MET A 123 13.23 -7.51 -3.29
C MET A 123 13.92 -8.78 -3.74
N LYS A 124 13.28 -9.54 -4.62
CA LYS A 124 13.86 -10.77 -5.17
C LYS A 124 15.16 -10.49 -5.94
N ARG A 125 15.15 -9.44 -6.75
CA ARG A 125 16.34 -9.05 -7.52
C ARG A 125 17.52 -8.72 -6.61
N LEU A 126 17.27 -7.95 -5.55
CA LEU A 126 18.29 -7.57 -4.59
C LEU A 126 18.83 -8.76 -3.80
N ILE A 127 17.96 -9.67 -3.40
CA ILE A 127 18.36 -10.89 -2.70
C ILE A 127 19.25 -11.75 -3.57
N LEU A 128 18.89 -11.94 -4.84
CA LEU A 128 19.69 -12.72 -5.78
C LEU A 128 21.06 -12.09 -6.02
N ALA A 129 21.11 -10.77 -6.18
CA ALA A 129 22.37 -10.06 -6.36
C ALA A 129 23.29 -10.21 -5.16
N GLU A 130 22.74 -10.11 -3.95
CA GLU A 130 23.47 -10.30 -2.72
C GLU A 130 24.01 -11.72 -2.58
N ASN A 131 23.19 -12.71 -2.90
CA ASN A 131 23.60 -14.12 -2.85
C ASN A 131 24.72 -14.44 -3.84
N VAL A 132 24.68 -13.87 -5.04
CA VAL A 132 25.72 -14.04 -6.03
C VAL A 132 27.03 -13.44 -5.56
N SER A 133 27.00 -12.28 -4.93
CA SER A 133 28.20 -11.59 -4.49
C SER A 133 28.81 -12.18 -3.22
N SER A 134 28.00 -12.74 -2.33
CA SER A 134 28.47 -13.25 -1.03
C SER A 134 28.75 -14.75 -1.01
N ALA A 135 28.33 -15.46 -2.02
CA ALA A 135 28.35 -16.94 -2.05
C ALA A 135 27.58 -17.59 -0.91
N THR A 136 26.86 -16.83 -0.12
CA THR A 136 25.96 -17.33 0.89
C THR A 136 24.58 -17.42 0.25
N ILE A 137 24.03 -18.59 0.26
CA ILE A 137 22.93 -18.87 -0.58
C ILE A 137 21.72 -19.30 0.21
N SER A 138 20.59 -19.06 -0.32
CA SER A 138 19.38 -19.82 -0.12
C SER A 138 18.59 -19.58 1.15
N ALA A 139 19.19 -19.40 2.29
CA ALA A 139 18.42 -19.17 3.52
C ALA A 139 17.67 -17.83 3.49
N ALA A 140 18.22 -16.85 2.79
CA ALA A 140 17.62 -15.53 2.69
C ALA A 140 16.39 -15.48 1.77
N GLU A 141 16.34 -16.30 0.75
CA GLU A 141 15.21 -16.33 -0.17
C GLU A 141 13.92 -16.80 0.50
N ASP A 142 14.02 -17.77 1.38
CA ASP A 142 12.86 -18.32 2.07
C ASP A 142 12.28 -17.34 3.09
N THR A 143 13.07 -16.38 3.52
CA THR A 143 12.67 -15.42 4.55
C THR A 143 11.84 -14.27 4.01
N PHE A 144 11.97 -13.93 2.73
CA PHE A 144 11.41 -12.70 2.16
C PHE A 144 10.25 -12.91 1.18
N ILE A 145 9.70 -14.05 1.13
CA ILE A 145 8.57 -14.32 0.24
C ILE A 145 7.22 -14.29 0.98
#